data_3100ac23cc3c8d3c0566340ecab0d9f3
#
_entry.id   3100ac23cc3c8d3c0566340ecab0d9f3
#
_cell.length_a   1.000
_cell.length_b   1.000
_cell.length_c   1.000
_cell.angle_alpha   90.00
_cell.angle_beta   90.00
_cell.angle_gamma   90.00
#
_symmetry.space_group_name_H-M   'P 1'
#
loop_
_entity.id
_entity.type
_entity.pdbx_description
1 polymer ?
#
loop_
_entity_poly.entity_id
_entity_poly.type
_entity_poly.pdbx_seq_one_letter_code
_entity_poly.pdbx_strand_id
1 'polypeptide(L)'
;MQPLDKLTMPAQSADSLHPLLALQSQNINIANAGVSVIKNENKPDFSGRFFSQRLWGASNPFTGFSVTASFPLFGASAYRSKVKTAQAEVQLQQKQFEYQQQLFNTQQLQMQKEVGRNNSLLSFYEKSGLRQAEEIIKAASLAYRSGEISFAEL
;
A
#
# COMPACT_ATOMS: atom_id res chain seq x y z
N MET A 1 -40.67 -12.22 -7.95
CA MET A 1 -39.24 -12.19 -7.46
C MET A 1 -38.44 -11.33 -8.41
N GLN A 2 -37.81 -10.27 -7.93
CA GLN A 2 -36.85 -9.49 -8.75
C GLN A 2 -35.60 -10.31 -8.97
N PRO A 3 -35.06 -10.40 -10.21
CA PRO A 3 -33.79 -11.05 -10.46
C PRO A 3 -32.68 -10.32 -9.71
N LEU A 4 -31.84 -11.06 -9.00
CA LEU A 4 -30.66 -10.51 -8.33
C LEU A 4 -29.68 -10.00 -9.40
N ASP A 5 -29.31 -8.74 -9.32
CA ASP A 5 -28.31 -8.15 -10.20
C ASP A 5 -26.98 -8.89 -10.05
N LYS A 6 -26.46 -9.36 -11.18
CA LYS A 6 -25.11 -9.97 -11.22
C LYS A 6 -24.07 -8.92 -10.85
N LEU A 7 -23.30 -9.20 -9.82
CA LEU A 7 -22.16 -8.38 -9.43
C LEU A 7 -21.17 -8.27 -10.62
N THR A 8 -21.17 -7.11 -11.26
CA THR A 8 -20.11 -6.76 -12.22
C THR A 8 -18.99 -6.05 -11.47
N MET A 9 -17.78 -6.57 -11.56
CA MET A 9 -16.61 -5.90 -11.03
C MET A 9 -16.40 -4.59 -11.80
N PRO A 10 -16.24 -3.43 -11.15
CA PRO A 10 -15.86 -2.22 -11.83
C PRO A 10 -14.52 -2.46 -12.54
N ALA A 11 -14.41 -2.07 -13.81
CA ALA A 11 -13.15 -2.09 -14.53
C ALA A 11 -12.17 -1.19 -13.75
N GLN A 12 -11.17 -1.79 -13.12
CA GLN A 12 -10.09 -1.02 -12.51
C GLN A 12 -9.41 -0.25 -13.64
N SER A 13 -9.46 1.08 -13.55
CA SER A 13 -8.61 1.92 -14.37
C SER A 13 -7.15 1.52 -14.08
N ALA A 14 -6.48 0.99 -15.08
CA ALA A 14 -5.11 0.45 -15.00
C ALA A 14 -4.06 1.50 -14.55
N ASP A 15 -4.46 2.74 -14.36
CA ASP A 15 -3.57 3.90 -14.16
C ASP A 15 -3.53 4.44 -12.72
N SER A 16 -4.35 3.94 -11.80
CA SER A 16 -4.28 4.41 -10.40
C SER A 16 -3.57 3.39 -9.53
N LEU A 17 -2.31 3.66 -9.24
CA LEU A 17 -1.56 2.93 -8.22
C LEU A 17 -2.33 3.01 -6.89
N HIS A 18 -2.60 1.86 -6.27
CA HIS A 18 -3.27 1.84 -4.96
C HIS A 18 -2.56 2.80 -3.99
N PRO A 19 -3.27 3.63 -3.20
CA PRO A 19 -2.65 4.65 -2.34
C PRO A 19 -1.53 4.12 -1.44
N LEU A 20 -1.65 2.88 -0.95
CA LEU A 20 -0.62 2.24 -0.17
C LEU A 20 0.66 1.95 -0.98
N LEU A 21 0.53 1.55 -2.24
CA LEU A 21 1.67 1.35 -3.13
C LEU A 21 2.32 2.69 -3.50
N ALA A 22 1.52 3.74 -3.69
CA ALA A 22 2.02 5.10 -3.89
C ALA A 22 2.82 5.60 -2.67
N LEU A 23 2.32 5.38 -1.46
CA LEU A 23 3.03 5.68 -0.22
C LEU A 23 4.37 4.91 -0.15
N GLN A 24 4.35 3.62 -0.44
CA GLN A 24 5.56 2.80 -0.39
C GLN A 24 6.60 3.20 -1.45
N SER A 25 6.16 3.59 -2.65
CA SER A 25 7.05 4.15 -3.68
C SER A 25 7.71 5.45 -3.21
N GLN A 26 6.97 6.29 -2.48
CA GLN A 26 7.52 7.51 -1.89
C GLN A 26 8.55 7.21 -0.79
N ASN A 27 8.36 6.15 0.00
CA ASN A 27 9.36 5.72 0.99
C ASN A 27 10.68 5.30 0.31
N ILE A 28 10.62 4.66 -0.87
CA ILE A 28 11.82 4.37 -1.67
C ILE A 28 12.52 5.67 -2.09
N ASN A 29 11.77 6.68 -2.54
CA ASN A 29 12.33 7.98 -2.91
C ASN A 29 13.00 8.67 -1.72
N ILE A 30 12.39 8.63 -0.54
CA ILE A 30 12.95 9.16 0.71
C ILE A 30 14.25 8.43 1.07
N ALA A 31 14.28 7.10 0.99
CA ALA A 31 15.49 6.31 1.26
C ALA A 31 16.61 6.65 0.27
N ASN A 32 16.31 6.82 -1.03
CA ASN A 32 17.27 7.26 -2.05
C ASN A 32 17.82 8.67 -1.77
N ALA A 33 16.95 9.60 -1.35
CA ALA A 33 17.37 10.92 -0.92
C ALA A 33 18.30 10.85 0.29
N GLY A 34 18.01 9.95 1.25
CA GLY A 34 18.86 9.67 2.40
C GLY A 34 20.29 9.21 2.00
N VAL A 35 20.39 8.31 1.01
CA VAL A 35 21.71 7.91 0.45
C VAL A 35 22.46 9.13 -0.10
N SER A 36 21.76 10.03 -0.79
CA SER A 36 22.34 11.24 -1.36
C SER A 36 22.86 12.19 -0.28
N VAL A 37 22.09 12.36 0.82
CA VAL A 37 22.50 13.16 1.99
C VAL A 37 23.79 12.58 2.59
N ILE A 38 23.81 11.29 2.88
CA ILE A 38 24.99 10.63 3.47
C ILE A 38 26.22 10.75 2.54
N LYS A 39 26.02 10.61 1.22
CA LYS A 39 27.12 10.82 0.25
C LYS A 39 27.64 12.26 0.26
N ASN A 40 26.82 13.23 0.57
CA ASN A 40 27.24 14.62 0.66
C ASN A 40 27.95 14.97 1.98
N GLU A 41 27.68 14.21 3.08
CA GLU A 41 28.37 14.41 4.37
C GLU A 41 29.91 14.33 4.27
N ASN A 42 30.44 13.61 3.27
CA ASN A 42 31.88 13.49 3.06
C ASN A 42 32.46 14.54 2.11
N LYS A 43 31.65 15.49 1.66
CA LYS A 43 32.13 16.61 0.84
C LYS A 43 32.61 17.74 1.73
N PRO A 44 33.56 18.59 1.23
CA PRO A 44 33.93 19.80 1.93
C PRO A 44 32.71 20.71 2.20
N ASP A 45 32.62 21.21 3.41
CA ASP A 45 31.61 22.18 3.80
C ASP A 45 32.22 23.60 3.83
N PHE A 46 31.54 24.55 3.19
CA PHE A 46 31.93 25.96 3.16
C PHE A 46 30.84 26.78 3.79
N SER A 47 31.17 27.50 4.84
CA SER A 47 30.24 28.42 5.51
C SER A 47 30.79 29.85 5.55
N GLY A 48 29.91 30.79 5.28
CA GLY A 48 30.17 32.23 5.40
C GLY A 48 29.30 32.80 6.52
N ARG A 49 29.90 33.59 7.41
CA ARG A 49 29.17 34.27 8.44
C ARG A 49 29.51 35.74 8.42
N PHE A 50 28.50 36.56 8.32
CA PHE A 50 28.60 38.02 8.58
C PHE A 50 28.08 38.29 10.01
N PHE A 51 28.81 39.09 10.78
CA PHE A 51 28.37 39.47 12.11
C PHE A 51 28.59 40.98 12.31
N SER A 52 27.65 41.56 13.04
CA SER A 52 27.73 42.97 13.49
C SER A 52 27.37 42.98 14.96
N GLN A 53 28.30 43.39 15.80
CA GLN A 53 28.13 43.41 17.24
C GLN A 53 28.43 44.80 17.77
N ARG A 54 27.51 45.39 18.52
CA ARG A 54 27.75 46.64 19.25
C ARG A 54 28.21 46.28 20.65
N LEU A 55 29.49 46.51 20.92
CA LEU A 55 30.04 46.37 22.26
C LEU A 55 29.54 47.49 23.18
N TRP A 56 29.25 47.19 24.42
CA TRP A 56 28.76 48.15 25.41
C TRP A 56 29.80 49.32 25.58
N GLY A 57 29.31 50.55 25.35
CA GLY A 57 30.18 51.76 25.44
C GLY A 57 30.91 52.14 24.18
N ALA A 58 30.81 51.39 23.09
CA ALA A 58 31.41 51.71 21.81
C ALA A 58 30.41 52.47 20.91
N SER A 59 30.85 53.58 20.33
CA SER A 59 30.05 54.38 19.40
C SER A 59 29.89 53.74 18.03
N ASN A 60 30.81 52.87 17.62
CA ASN A 60 30.77 52.19 16.33
C ASN A 60 30.52 50.68 16.49
N PRO A 61 29.65 50.04 15.65
CA PRO A 61 29.47 48.61 15.67
C PRO A 61 30.73 47.89 15.16
N PHE A 62 31.14 46.86 15.87
CA PHE A 62 32.17 45.94 15.37
C PHE A 62 31.52 45.04 14.31
N THR A 63 31.97 45.14 13.05
CA THR A 63 31.48 44.32 11.93
C THR A 63 32.62 43.48 11.39
N GLY A 64 32.29 42.23 11.05
CA GLY A 64 33.24 41.34 10.45
C GLY A 64 32.56 40.25 9.61
N PHE A 65 33.36 39.58 8.83
CA PHE A 65 32.93 38.38 8.13
C PHE A 65 33.94 37.26 8.39
N SER A 66 33.46 36.05 8.39
CA SER A 66 34.30 34.86 8.44
C SER A 66 33.89 33.89 7.36
N VAL A 67 34.88 33.25 6.75
CA VAL A 67 34.68 32.09 5.83
C VAL A 67 35.38 30.91 6.42
N THR A 68 34.63 29.83 6.59
CA THR A 68 35.14 28.58 7.14
C THR A 68 35.02 27.46 6.11
N ALA A 69 36.09 26.70 5.91
CA ALA A 69 36.10 25.52 5.08
C ALA A 69 36.43 24.30 5.98
N SER A 70 35.55 23.32 6.01
CA SER A 70 35.70 22.09 6.79
C SER A 70 35.91 20.92 5.84
N PHE A 71 36.97 20.13 6.10
CA PHE A 71 37.32 18.96 5.31
C PHE A 71 37.30 17.73 6.23
N PRO A 72 36.52 16.66 5.91
CA PRO A 72 36.56 15.41 6.66
C PRO A 72 37.82 14.61 6.27
N LEU A 73 38.89 14.74 7.08
CA LEU A 73 40.16 14.08 6.80
C LEU A 73 40.23 12.63 7.32
N PHE A 74 39.36 12.27 8.30
CA PHE A 74 39.38 10.98 8.98
C PHE A 74 37.98 10.32 8.91
N GLY A 75 37.95 8.97 9.01
CA GLY A 75 36.69 8.23 9.10
C GLY A 75 36.17 7.65 7.79
N ALA A 76 37.03 7.49 6.77
CA ALA A 76 36.61 6.94 5.47
C ALA A 76 35.96 5.54 5.58
N SER A 77 36.39 4.70 6.52
CA SER A 77 35.78 3.38 6.76
C SER A 77 34.38 3.48 7.34
N ALA A 78 34.20 4.34 8.35
CA ALA A 78 32.90 4.61 8.96
C ALA A 78 31.93 5.22 7.94
N TYR A 79 32.38 6.14 7.11
CA TYR A 79 31.60 6.71 6.02
C TYR A 79 31.15 5.64 5.01
N ARG A 80 32.07 4.77 4.56
CA ARG A 80 31.73 3.66 3.64
C ARG A 80 30.67 2.73 4.24
N SER A 81 30.76 2.46 5.54
CA SER A 81 29.77 1.65 6.25
C SER A 81 28.40 2.35 6.30
N LYS A 82 28.36 3.64 6.60
CA LYS A 82 27.12 4.45 6.56
C LYS A 82 26.45 4.41 5.18
N VAL A 83 27.24 4.58 4.11
CA VAL A 83 26.72 4.51 2.73
C VAL A 83 26.15 3.13 2.42
N LYS A 84 26.86 2.05 2.81
CA LYS A 84 26.34 0.68 2.63
C LYS A 84 25.04 0.43 3.40
N THR A 85 24.95 0.91 4.63
CA THR A 85 23.74 0.79 5.44
C THR A 85 22.57 1.53 4.77
N ALA A 86 22.79 2.75 4.30
CA ALA A 86 21.74 3.50 3.61
C ALA A 86 21.32 2.84 2.27
N GLN A 87 22.25 2.24 1.55
CA GLN A 87 21.93 1.47 0.34
C GLN A 87 21.13 0.19 0.67
N ALA A 88 21.45 -0.49 1.77
CA ALA A 88 20.68 -1.64 2.25
C ALA A 88 19.27 -1.24 2.64
N GLU A 89 19.09 -0.05 3.23
CA GLU A 89 17.74 0.51 3.53
C GLU A 89 16.94 0.72 2.26
N VAL A 90 17.51 1.26 1.19
CA VAL A 90 16.83 1.36 -0.12
C VAL A 90 16.37 0.00 -0.61
N GLN A 91 17.25 -1.01 -0.53
CA GLN A 91 16.89 -2.38 -0.95
C GLN A 91 15.76 -2.95 -0.09
N LEU A 92 15.76 -2.69 1.22
CA LEU A 92 14.69 -3.10 2.13
C LEU A 92 13.36 -2.48 1.69
N GLN A 93 13.32 -1.17 1.44
CA GLN A 93 12.12 -0.47 0.99
C GLN A 93 11.61 -1.00 -0.36
N GLN A 94 12.52 -1.32 -1.28
CA GLN A 94 12.17 -1.94 -2.57
C GLN A 94 11.54 -3.33 -2.38
N LYS A 95 12.11 -4.17 -1.50
CA LYS A 95 11.55 -5.49 -1.22
C LYS A 95 10.21 -5.43 -0.50
N GLN A 96 10.01 -4.46 0.37
CA GLN A 96 8.71 -4.21 0.99
C GLN A 96 7.65 -3.78 -0.06
N PHE A 97 8.02 -2.94 -1.01
CA PHE A 97 7.13 -2.56 -2.12
C PHE A 97 6.74 -3.78 -2.96
N GLU A 98 7.71 -4.60 -3.40
CA GLU A 98 7.47 -5.83 -4.17
C GLU A 98 6.55 -6.80 -3.41
N TYR A 99 6.78 -6.98 -2.11
CA TYR A 99 5.94 -7.82 -1.25
C TYR A 99 4.49 -7.32 -1.19
N GLN A 100 4.31 -6.02 -0.96
CA GLN A 100 2.96 -5.41 -0.92
C GLN A 100 2.25 -5.56 -2.27
N GLN A 101 2.97 -5.35 -3.36
CA GLN A 101 2.41 -5.52 -4.70
C GLN A 101 1.94 -6.97 -4.94
N GLN A 102 2.74 -7.96 -4.56
CA GLN A 102 2.36 -9.38 -4.65
C GLN A 102 1.15 -9.70 -3.79
N LEU A 103 1.09 -9.15 -2.58
CA LEU A 103 -0.04 -9.33 -1.67
C LEU A 103 -1.33 -8.81 -2.29
N PHE A 104 -1.32 -7.59 -2.85
CA PHE A 104 -2.48 -7.02 -3.54
C PHE A 104 -2.91 -7.85 -4.75
N ASN A 105 -1.97 -8.27 -5.58
CA ASN A 105 -2.28 -9.10 -6.75
C ASN A 105 -2.94 -10.42 -6.32
N THR A 106 -2.44 -11.04 -5.26
CA THR A 106 -3.00 -12.29 -4.72
C THR A 106 -4.41 -12.07 -4.18
N GLN A 107 -4.62 -11.01 -3.39
CA GLN A 107 -5.94 -10.66 -2.86
C GLN A 107 -6.94 -10.37 -3.98
N GLN A 108 -6.53 -9.64 -5.00
CA GLN A 108 -7.38 -9.35 -6.17
C GLN A 108 -7.79 -10.64 -6.89
N LEU A 109 -6.84 -11.55 -7.11
CA LEU A 109 -7.12 -12.83 -7.74
C LEU A 109 -8.09 -13.68 -6.90
N GLN A 110 -7.93 -13.70 -5.58
CA GLN A 110 -8.84 -14.39 -4.67
C GLN A 110 -10.26 -13.81 -4.75
N MET A 111 -10.39 -12.49 -4.71
CA MET A 111 -11.69 -11.82 -4.83
C MET A 111 -12.36 -12.10 -6.19
N GLN A 112 -11.60 -12.10 -7.29
CA GLN A 112 -12.13 -12.46 -8.60
C GLN A 112 -12.67 -13.89 -8.64
N LYS A 113 -11.95 -14.85 -8.06
CA LYS A 113 -12.40 -16.25 -7.95
C LYS A 113 -13.66 -16.37 -7.08
N GLU A 114 -13.74 -15.61 -6.01
CA GLU A 114 -14.91 -15.61 -5.13
C GLU A 114 -16.15 -15.05 -5.83
N VAL A 115 -16.03 -13.93 -6.55
CA VAL A 115 -17.12 -13.39 -7.39
C VAL A 115 -17.54 -14.40 -8.44
N GLY A 116 -16.60 -15.06 -9.11
CA GLY A 116 -16.90 -16.12 -10.10
C GLY A 116 -17.67 -17.28 -9.48
N ARG A 117 -17.25 -17.74 -8.30
CA ARG A 117 -17.96 -18.80 -7.55
C ARG A 117 -19.38 -18.38 -7.19
N ASN A 118 -19.55 -17.18 -6.65
CA ASN A 118 -20.86 -16.69 -6.23
C ASN A 118 -21.79 -16.49 -7.43
N ASN A 119 -21.30 -16.00 -8.56
CA ASN A 119 -22.08 -15.90 -9.78
C ASN A 119 -22.51 -17.28 -10.33
N SER A 120 -21.63 -18.30 -10.24
CA SER A 120 -21.97 -19.67 -10.62
C SER A 120 -23.05 -20.26 -9.71
N LEU A 121 -22.93 -20.02 -8.40
CA LEU A 121 -23.91 -20.43 -7.40
C LEU A 121 -25.28 -19.78 -7.65
N LEU A 122 -25.28 -18.45 -7.91
CA LEU A 122 -26.49 -17.71 -8.25
C LEU A 122 -27.16 -18.30 -9.50
N SER A 123 -26.38 -18.54 -10.55
CA SER A 123 -26.93 -19.12 -11.79
C SER A 123 -27.47 -20.55 -11.59
N PHE A 124 -26.89 -21.34 -10.69
CA PHE A 124 -27.42 -22.66 -10.31
C PHE A 124 -28.77 -22.52 -9.63
N TYR A 125 -28.89 -21.65 -8.62
CA TYR A 125 -30.15 -21.45 -7.92
C TYR A 125 -31.24 -20.90 -8.84
N GLU A 126 -30.93 -19.94 -9.70
CA GLU A 126 -31.91 -19.39 -10.65
C GLU A 126 -32.39 -20.42 -11.67
N LYS A 127 -31.48 -21.28 -12.19
CA LYS A 127 -31.83 -22.22 -13.28
C LYS A 127 -32.46 -23.52 -12.77
N SER A 128 -32.01 -24.06 -11.64
CA SER A 128 -32.42 -25.39 -11.19
C SER A 128 -32.87 -25.43 -9.73
N GLY A 129 -32.18 -24.75 -8.81
CA GLY A 129 -32.46 -24.87 -7.38
C GLY A 129 -33.86 -24.43 -6.98
N LEU A 130 -34.31 -23.25 -7.47
CA LEU A 130 -35.64 -22.71 -7.17
C LEU A 130 -36.73 -23.61 -7.77
N ARG A 131 -36.56 -24.06 -9.01
CA ARG A 131 -37.52 -24.95 -9.66
C ARG A 131 -37.65 -26.29 -8.94
N GLN A 132 -36.53 -26.89 -8.50
CA GLN A 132 -36.55 -28.13 -7.72
C GLN A 132 -37.25 -27.93 -6.38
N ALA A 133 -36.98 -26.83 -5.69
CA ALA A 133 -37.64 -26.50 -4.43
C ALA A 133 -39.17 -26.36 -4.62
N GLU A 134 -39.61 -25.68 -5.68
CA GLU A 134 -41.04 -25.59 -6.01
C GLU A 134 -41.70 -26.94 -6.32
N GLU A 135 -41.01 -27.82 -7.05
CA GLU A 135 -41.47 -29.17 -7.35
C GLU A 135 -41.57 -30.02 -6.08
N ILE A 136 -40.59 -29.91 -5.17
CA ILE A 136 -40.60 -30.61 -3.86
C ILE A 136 -41.80 -30.12 -3.01
N ILE A 137 -42.00 -28.80 -2.90
CA ILE A 137 -43.11 -28.22 -2.14
C ILE A 137 -44.47 -28.67 -2.72
N LYS A 138 -44.58 -28.71 -4.06
CA LYS A 138 -45.80 -29.21 -4.71
C LYS A 138 -46.06 -30.69 -4.40
N ALA A 139 -45.02 -31.53 -4.51
CA ALA A 139 -45.10 -32.94 -4.21
C ALA A 139 -45.45 -33.19 -2.74
N ALA A 140 -44.75 -32.50 -1.82
CA ALA A 140 -45.03 -32.59 -0.38
C ALA A 140 -46.44 -32.15 -0.02
N SER A 141 -46.92 -31.04 -0.61
CA SER A 141 -48.28 -30.54 -0.38
C SER A 141 -49.37 -31.51 -0.91
N LEU A 142 -49.08 -32.22 -2.01
CA LEU A 142 -49.97 -33.26 -2.53
C LEU A 142 -50.02 -34.48 -1.61
N ALA A 143 -48.83 -34.95 -1.15
CA ALA A 143 -48.69 -36.10 -0.23
C ALA A 143 -49.35 -35.78 1.13
N TYR A 144 -49.29 -34.55 1.62
CA TYR A 144 -50.01 -34.12 2.81
C TYR A 144 -51.53 -34.17 2.61
N ARG A 145 -52.05 -33.70 1.47
CA ARG A 145 -53.49 -33.73 1.15
C ARG A 145 -54.03 -35.14 0.97
N SER A 146 -53.18 -36.11 0.49
CA SER A 146 -53.54 -37.52 0.38
C SER A 146 -53.43 -38.26 1.70
N GLY A 147 -52.87 -37.65 2.75
CA GLY A 147 -52.68 -38.27 4.07
C GLY A 147 -51.47 -39.20 4.15
N GLU A 148 -50.57 -39.14 3.17
CA GLU A 148 -49.38 -39.98 3.14
C GLU A 148 -48.28 -39.49 4.08
N ILE A 149 -48.22 -38.16 4.34
CA ILE A 149 -47.28 -37.52 5.25
C ILE A 149 -47.99 -36.66 6.28
N SER A 150 -47.42 -36.51 7.46
CA SER A 150 -47.90 -35.64 8.51
C SER A 150 -47.52 -34.18 8.30
N PHE A 151 -48.18 -33.24 9.03
CA PHE A 151 -47.83 -31.83 9.00
C PHE A 151 -46.36 -31.54 9.41
N ALA A 152 -45.79 -32.42 10.27
CA ALA A 152 -44.40 -32.27 10.72
C ALA A 152 -43.36 -32.66 9.64
N GLU A 153 -43.79 -33.39 8.59
CA GLU A 153 -42.97 -33.86 7.46
C GLU A 153 -43.15 -32.99 6.20
N LEU A 154 -44.10 -32.04 6.22
CA LEU A 154 -44.31 -31.05 5.16
C LEU A 154 -43.32 -29.92 5.26
#